data_27b09a33c2e12c54340360e43c73f126
#
_entry.id   27b09a33c2e12c54340360e43c73f126
#
_cell.length_a   1.000
_cell.length_b   1.000
_cell.length_c   1.000
_cell.angle_alpha   90.00
_cell.angle_beta   90.00
_cell.angle_gamma   90.00
#
_symmetry.space_group_name_H-M   'P 1'
#
loop_
_entity.id
_entity.type
_entity.pdbx_description
1 polymer ?
#
loop_
_entity_poly.entity_id
_entity_poly.type
_entity_poly.pdbx_seq_one_letter_code
_entity_poly.pdbx_strand_id
1 'polypeptide(L)'
;MPHKFNADRRDKIPKQRHRVTNWAEYNEGLRRRGDLTVWISEDALALWSAPRRTTRGGQPHYSDLAIELCLTLGLVFKQPLRQTQGLMRSIARLQGVEIAVPDFSTLSRRGNGLMLRPKPNSKSDKPLQLVMDSTGLKIFGEGELA
;
A
#
# COMPACT_ATOMS: atom_id res chain seq x y z
N MET A 1 10.79 -27.54 -0.88
CA MET A 1 11.43 -28.71 -1.47
C MET A 1 10.49 -29.88 -1.44
N PRO A 2 10.36 -30.68 -2.50
CA PRO A 2 9.54 -31.87 -2.46
C PRO A 2 10.12 -32.85 -1.45
N HIS A 3 9.25 -33.41 -0.62
CA HIS A 3 9.64 -34.35 0.43
C HIS A 3 10.43 -35.51 -0.16
N LYS A 4 11.67 -35.74 0.29
CA LYS A 4 12.56 -36.82 -0.22
C LYS A 4 11.88 -38.19 -0.18
N PHE A 5 10.98 -38.41 0.79
CA PHE A 5 10.24 -39.64 0.98
C PHE A 5 9.31 -40.02 -0.18
N ASN A 6 8.86 -39.04 -0.99
CA ASN A 6 7.95 -39.27 -2.11
C ASN A 6 8.65 -39.24 -3.48
N ALA A 7 9.98 -39.16 -3.51
CA ALA A 7 10.73 -39.07 -4.78
C ALA A 7 10.45 -40.27 -5.69
N ASP A 8 10.49 -41.50 -5.12
CA ASP A 8 10.33 -42.76 -5.85
C ASP A 8 8.86 -43.09 -6.20
N ARG A 9 7.91 -42.31 -5.67
CA ARG A 9 6.47 -42.52 -5.90
C ARG A 9 5.81 -41.42 -6.74
N ARG A 10 6.56 -40.43 -7.19
CA ARG A 10 6.03 -39.30 -7.93
C ARG A 10 5.26 -39.68 -9.19
N ASP A 11 5.76 -40.66 -9.90
CA ASP A 11 5.14 -41.13 -11.15
C ASP A 11 3.88 -41.96 -10.90
N LYS A 12 3.70 -42.45 -9.66
CA LYS A 12 2.57 -43.26 -9.24
C LYS A 12 1.46 -42.49 -8.56
N ILE A 13 1.72 -41.19 -8.22
CA ILE A 13 0.69 -40.33 -7.63
C ILE A 13 -0.19 -39.80 -8.75
N PRO A 14 -1.50 -40.16 -8.80
CA PRO A 14 -2.38 -39.66 -9.83
C PRO A 14 -2.48 -38.15 -9.68
N LYS A 15 -2.21 -37.42 -10.77
CA LYS A 15 -2.43 -35.96 -10.80
C LYS A 15 -3.88 -35.69 -10.53
N GLN A 16 -4.19 -35.06 -9.39
CA GLN A 16 -5.51 -34.55 -9.12
C GLN A 16 -5.88 -33.53 -10.21
N ARG A 17 -6.86 -33.85 -11.02
CA ARG A 17 -7.41 -32.92 -11.98
C ARG A 17 -8.43 -32.05 -11.25
N HIS A 18 -7.96 -30.91 -10.76
CA HIS A 18 -8.89 -29.88 -10.27
C HIS A 18 -9.62 -29.28 -11.47
N ARG A 19 -10.90 -29.57 -11.57
CA ARG A 19 -11.76 -28.93 -12.56
C ARG A 19 -12.58 -27.84 -11.88
N VAL A 20 -12.44 -26.61 -12.36
CA VAL A 20 -13.28 -25.52 -11.90
C VAL A 20 -14.71 -25.79 -12.36
N THR A 21 -15.64 -25.96 -11.43
CA THR A 21 -17.06 -26.22 -11.70
C THR A 21 -17.91 -24.94 -11.61
N ASN A 22 -17.40 -23.92 -10.91
CA ASN A 22 -18.06 -22.64 -10.66
C ASN A 22 -17.37 -21.49 -11.38
N TRP A 23 -17.23 -21.59 -12.70
CA TRP A 23 -16.52 -20.60 -13.51
C TRP A 23 -17.03 -19.16 -13.33
N ALA A 24 -18.34 -18.97 -13.17
CA ALA A 24 -18.93 -17.65 -12.97
C ALA A 24 -18.41 -16.99 -11.69
N GLU A 25 -18.45 -17.72 -10.59
CA GLU A 25 -17.99 -17.28 -9.27
C GLU A 25 -16.47 -17.06 -9.24
N TYR A 26 -15.73 -17.99 -9.84
CA TYR A 26 -14.28 -17.88 -9.99
C TYR A 26 -13.89 -16.61 -10.78
N ASN A 27 -14.52 -16.34 -11.93
CA ASN A 27 -14.26 -15.16 -12.73
C ASN A 27 -14.65 -13.86 -12.00
N GLU A 28 -15.75 -13.90 -11.25
CA GLU A 28 -16.14 -12.75 -10.41
C GLU A 28 -15.12 -12.50 -9.29
N GLY A 29 -14.61 -13.54 -8.66
CA GLY A 29 -13.54 -13.44 -7.69
C GLY A 29 -12.25 -12.84 -8.28
N LEU A 30 -11.92 -13.16 -9.54
CA LEU A 30 -10.80 -12.54 -10.24
C LEU A 30 -11.03 -11.06 -10.54
N ARG A 31 -12.26 -10.68 -10.96
CA ARG A 31 -12.62 -9.27 -11.19
C ARG A 31 -12.50 -8.45 -9.92
N ARG A 32 -13.03 -8.97 -8.79
CA ARG A 32 -12.96 -8.30 -7.47
C ARG A 32 -11.53 -8.05 -6.98
N ARG A 33 -10.54 -8.81 -7.45
CA ARG A 33 -9.14 -8.53 -7.15
C ARG A 33 -8.63 -7.21 -7.77
N GLY A 34 -9.31 -6.73 -8.80
CA GLY A 34 -9.04 -5.42 -9.42
C GLY A 34 -9.85 -4.28 -8.83
N ASP A 35 -10.80 -4.57 -7.92
CA ASP A 35 -11.62 -3.53 -7.32
C ASP A 35 -10.79 -2.67 -6.37
N LEU A 36 -10.89 -1.38 -6.54
CA LEU A 36 -10.25 -0.40 -5.67
C LEU A 36 -11.33 0.26 -4.79
N THR A 37 -11.19 0.08 -3.49
CA THR A 37 -12.02 0.79 -2.51
C THR A 37 -11.17 1.81 -1.78
N VAL A 38 -11.51 3.08 -1.89
CA VAL A 38 -10.82 4.19 -1.23
C VAL A 38 -11.74 4.76 -0.15
N TRP A 39 -11.23 4.79 1.08
CA TRP A 39 -11.91 5.37 2.22
C TRP A 39 -11.12 6.59 2.71
N ILE A 40 -11.78 7.73 2.81
CA ILE A 40 -11.19 8.93 3.40
C ILE A 40 -11.95 9.22 4.69
N SER A 41 -11.26 9.10 5.83
CA SER A 41 -11.88 9.41 7.13
C SER A 41 -12.02 10.92 7.33
N GLU A 42 -13.03 11.34 8.08
CA GLU A 42 -13.22 12.75 8.46
C GLU A 42 -12.02 13.29 9.24
N ASP A 43 -11.40 12.46 10.08
CA ASP A 43 -10.18 12.83 10.82
C ASP A 43 -9.02 13.14 9.87
N ALA A 44 -8.85 12.36 8.80
CA ALA A 44 -7.82 12.63 7.80
C ALA A 44 -8.08 13.96 7.07
N LEU A 45 -9.34 14.29 6.81
CA LEU A 45 -9.74 15.57 6.22
C LEU A 45 -9.49 16.75 7.18
N ALA A 46 -9.82 16.61 8.44
CA ALA A 46 -9.56 17.62 9.45
C ALA A 46 -8.05 17.90 9.63
N LEU A 47 -7.23 16.84 9.53
CA LEU A 47 -5.77 16.92 9.64
C LEU A 47 -5.07 17.24 8.31
N TRP A 48 -5.79 17.48 7.23
CA TRP A 48 -5.21 17.72 5.89
C TRP A 48 -4.41 19.02 5.81
N SER A 49 -4.92 20.08 6.41
CA SER A 49 -4.29 21.39 6.47
C SER A 49 -3.27 21.46 7.60
N ALA A 50 -2.15 22.13 7.35
CA ALA A 50 -1.15 22.33 8.39
C ALA A 50 -1.65 23.31 9.46
N PRO A 51 -1.37 23.08 10.74
CA PRO A 51 -1.64 24.03 11.80
C PRO A 51 -0.79 25.31 11.57
N ARG A 52 -1.35 26.47 11.91
CA ARG A 52 -0.62 27.74 11.83
C ARG A 52 0.56 27.72 12.80
N ARG A 53 1.73 28.10 12.30
CA ARG A 53 2.92 28.29 13.11
C ARG A 53 2.98 29.70 13.66
N THR A 54 3.50 29.85 14.87
CA THR A 54 3.77 31.16 15.52
C THR A 54 5.12 31.74 15.09
N THR A 55 5.97 30.93 14.42
CA THR A 55 7.28 31.34 13.94
C THR A 55 7.20 32.24 12.70
N ARG A 56 8.15 33.19 12.61
CA ARG A 56 8.28 34.10 11.47
C ARG A 56 8.68 33.30 10.21
N GLY A 57 8.03 33.56 9.08
CA GLY A 57 8.32 32.90 7.81
C GLY A 57 7.07 32.42 7.09
N GLY A 58 7.25 31.75 5.95
CA GLY A 58 6.14 31.18 5.17
C GLY A 58 5.38 30.10 5.95
N GLN A 59 4.05 30.20 5.96
CA GLN A 59 3.19 29.21 6.62
C GLN A 59 3.03 27.97 5.75
N PRO A 60 3.19 26.76 6.30
CA PRO A 60 2.87 25.54 5.57
C PRO A 60 1.37 25.47 5.34
N HIS A 61 0.96 25.18 4.11
CA HIS A 61 -0.45 25.03 3.76
C HIS A 61 -0.94 23.59 4.01
N TYR A 62 -0.09 22.61 3.75
CA TYR A 62 -0.41 21.20 3.88
C TYR A 62 0.29 20.58 5.08
N SER A 63 -0.40 19.69 5.78
CA SER A 63 0.18 18.90 6.86
C SER A 63 1.20 17.88 6.32
N ASP A 64 2.01 17.30 7.20
CA ASP A 64 2.91 16.20 6.85
C ASP A 64 2.12 14.96 6.43
N LEU A 65 0.97 14.72 7.08
CA LEU A 65 0.05 13.64 6.73
C LEU A 65 -0.43 13.75 5.28
N ALA A 66 -0.84 14.96 4.84
CA ALA A 66 -1.32 15.17 3.47
C ALA A 66 -0.22 14.89 2.44
N ILE A 67 1.01 15.31 2.72
CA ILE A 67 2.17 15.04 1.84
C ILE A 67 2.50 13.55 1.81
N GLU A 68 2.57 12.91 2.97
CA GLU A 68 2.87 11.48 3.10
C GLU A 68 1.83 10.64 2.36
N LEU A 69 0.56 10.95 2.51
CA LEU A 69 -0.54 10.23 1.84
C LEU A 69 -0.46 10.37 0.33
N CYS A 70 -0.21 11.58 -0.17
CA CYS A 70 -0.03 11.81 -1.62
C CYS A 70 1.17 11.02 -2.16
N LEU A 71 2.31 11.05 -1.47
CA LEU A 71 3.51 10.32 -1.88
C LEU A 71 3.32 8.81 -1.83
N THR A 72 2.64 8.31 -0.80
CA THR A 72 2.33 6.88 -0.66
C THR A 72 1.46 6.40 -1.82
N LEU A 73 0.41 7.15 -2.17
CA LEU A 73 -0.43 6.81 -3.33
C LEU A 73 0.37 6.86 -4.63
N GLY A 74 1.22 7.87 -4.81
CA GLY A 74 2.12 7.95 -5.97
C GLY A 74 3.02 6.73 -6.07
N LEU A 75 3.56 6.26 -4.94
CA LEU A 75 4.42 5.07 -4.88
C LEU A 75 3.63 3.79 -5.18
N VAL A 76 2.48 3.60 -4.55
CA VAL A 76 1.63 2.41 -4.74
C VAL A 76 1.20 2.26 -6.19
N PHE A 77 0.78 3.37 -6.81
CA PHE A 77 0.35 3.37 -8.22
C PHE A 77 1.49 3.62 -9.21
N LYS A 78 2.75 3.70 -8.73
CA LYS A 78 3.95 3.95 -9.56
C LYS A 78 3.82 5.18 -10.43
N GLN A 79 3.22 6.25 -9.89
CA GLN A 79 2.98 7.49 -10.63
C GLN A 79 4.08 8.53 -10.37
N PRO A 80 4.61 9.19 -11.41
CA PRO A 80 5.47 10.36 -11.20
C PRO A 80 4.71 11.49 -10.52
N LEU A 81 5.40 12.39 -9.81
CA LEU A 81 4.78 13.39 -8.93
C LEU A 81 3.68 14.25 -9.58
N ARG A 82 3.83 14.60 -10.84
CA ARG A 82 2.78 15.35 -11.57
C ARG A 82 1.51 14.52 -11.78
N GLN A 83 1.68 13.24 -12.06
CA GLN A 83 0.56 12.31 -12.21
C GLN A 83 -0.06 11.97 -10.85
N THR A 84 0.76 11.89 -9.80
CA THR A 84 0.28 11.76 -8.41
C THR A 84 -0.63 12.91 -8.02
N GLN A 85 -0.27 14.15 -8.36
CA GLN A 85 -1.15 15.30 -8.15
C GLN A 85 -2.50 15.14 -8.91
N GLY A 86 -2.44 14.69 -10.17
CA GLY A 86 -3.64 14.43 -10.97
C GLY A 86 -4.51 13.31 -10.37
N LEU A 87 -3.88 12.22 -9.93
CA LEU A 87 -4.55 11.09 -9.26
C LEU A 87 -5.29 11.56 -8.00
N MET A 88 -4.62 12.33 -7.12
CA MET A 88 -5.24 12.86 -5.90
C MET A 88 -6.42 13.76 -6.19
N ARG A 89 -6.33 14.65 -7.20
CA ARG A 89 -7.47 15.49 -7.63
C ARG A 89 -8.63 14.64 -8.10
N SER A 90 -8.36 13.57 -8.83
CA SER A 90 -9.40 12.66 -9.31
C SER A 90 -10.05 11.89 -8.16
N ILE A 91 -9.27 11.39 -7.22
CA ILE A 91 -9.80 10.71 -6.02
C ILE A 91 -10.67 11.65 -5.20
N ALA A 92 -10.21 12.88 -4.92
CA ALA A 92 -10.98 13.88 -4.17
C ALA A 92 -12.32 14.17 -4.86
N ARG A 93 -12.32 14.34 -6.19
CA ARG A 93 -13.54 14.57 -6.98
C ARG A 93 -14.49 13.38 -6.93
N LEU A 94 -13.97 12.15 -7.07
CA LEU A 94 -14.80 10.95 -7.03
C LEU A 94 -15.43 10.71 -5.66
N GLN A 95 -14.74 11.10 -4.61
CA GLN A 95 -15.24 11.03 -3.23
C GLN A 95 -16.13 12.22 -2.84
N GLY A 96 -16.29 13.23 -3.72
CA GLY A 96 -17.04 14.44 -3.42
C GLY A 96 -16.42 15.31 -2.31
N VAL A 97 -15.11 15.22 -2.12
CA VAL A 97 -14.39 15.92 -1.05
C VAL A 97 -13.65 17.12 -1.61
N GLU A 98 -13.91 18.31 -1.03
CA GLU A 98 -13.21 19.55 -1.37
C GLU A 98 -11.94 19.70 -0.53
N ILE A 99 -10.83 19.16 -1.01
CA ILE A 99 -9.50 19.32 -0.41
C ILE A 99 -8.55 20.00 -1.39
N ALA A 100 -7.70 20.88 -0.87
CA ALA A 100 -6.58 21.41 -1.64
C ALA A 100 -5.54 20.31 -1.83
N VAL A 101 -5.15 20.04 -3.08
CA VAL A 101 -4.16 18.99 -3.41
C VAL A 101 -2.80 19.62 -3.61
N PRO A 102 -1.75 19.13 -2.90
CA PRO A 102 -0.39 19.62 -3.06
C PRO A 102 0.08 19.51 -4.51
N ASP A 103 0.77 20.54 -4.98
CA ASP A 103 1.41 20.49 -6.29
C ASP A 103 2.67 19.59 -6.28
N PHE A 104 3.11 19.17 -7.45
CA PHE A 104 4.28 18.30 -7.60
C PHE A 104 5.58 18.91 -7.04
N SER A 105 5.73 20.24 -7.06
CA SER A 105 6.90 20.92 -6.52
C SER A 105 6.92 20.93 -5.00
N THR A 106 5.74 21.07 -4.38
CA THR A 106 5.56 20.92 -2.93
C THR A 106 5.81 19.48 -2.49
N LEU A 107 5.28 18.49 -3.23
CA LEU A 107 5.54 17.08 -2.97
C LEU A 107 7.04 16.77 -3.05
N SER A 108 7.72 17.27 -4.08
CA SER A 108 9.16 17.06 -4.24
C SER A 108 9.97 17.68 -3.09
N ARG A 109 9.71 18.94 -2.73
CA ARG A 109 10.45 19.63 -1.66
C ARG A 109 10.24 18.96 -0.30
N ARG A 110 9.00 18.66 0.03
CA ARG A 110 8.66 18.11 1.34
C ARG A 110 8.91 16.63 1.44
N GLY A 111 8.82 15.90 0.33
CA GLY A 111 9.10 14.47 0.28
C GLY A 111 10.55 14.12 0.67
N ASN A 112 11.50 14.99 0.39
CA ASN A 112 12.90 14.80 0.80
C ASN A 112 13.10 14.84 2.33
N GLY A 113 12.19 15.47 3.07
CA GLY A 113 12.23 15.55 4.53
C GLY A 113 11.40 14.48 5.24
N LEU A 114 10.48 13.85 4.54
CA LEU A 114 9.66 12.77 5.05
C LEU A 114 10.36 11.44 4.76
N MET A 115 10.99 10.87 5.78
CA MET A 115 11.45 9.50 5.68
C MET A 115 10.22 8.59 5.66
N LEU A 116 9.76 8.18 4.48
CA LEU A 116 8.86 7.05 4.29
C LEU A 116 9.60 5.74 4.62
N ARG A 117 10.19 5.71 5.81
CA ARG A 117 10.71 4.46 6.35
C ARG A 117 9.56 3.81 7.10
N PRO A 118 9.21 2.55 6.79
CA PRO A 118 8.44 1.77 7.74
C PRO A 118 9.17 1.91 9.08
N LYS A 119 8.47 2.40 10.11
CA LYS A 119 9.04 2.44 11.46
C LYS A 119 9.53 1.04 11.75
N PRO A 120 10.83 0.78 11.91
CA PRO A 120 11.26 -0.51 12.39
C PRO A 120 10.54 -0.67 13.73
N ASN A 121 9.88 -1.81 13.90
CA ASN A 121 9.33 -2.17 15.19
C ASN A 121 10.51 -2.22 16.18
N SER A 122 10.75 -1.09 16.85
CA SER A 122 11.96 -0.81 17.65
C SER A 122 12.02 -1.59 18.97
N LYS A 123 11.29 -2.68 19.10
CA LYS A 123 11.21 -3.43 20.36
C LYS A 123 11.52 -4.93 20.27
N SER A 124 11.88 -5.46 19.12
CA SER A 124 12.36 -6.84 19.07
C SER A 124 13.76 -6.86 18.48
N ASP A 125 14.73 -7.27 19.29
CA ASP A 125 16.11 -7.63 18.87
C ASP A 125 16.12 -8.94 18.06
N LYS A 126 14.95 -9.37 17.60
CA LYS A 126 14.77 -10.64 16.88
C LYS A 126 14.92 -10.43 15.38
N PRO A 127 15.59 -11.32 14.67
CA PRO A 127 15.72 -11.23 13.22
C PRO A 127 14.35 -11.28 12.55
N LEU A 128 14.13 -10.34 11.63
CA LEU A 128 12.91 -10.26 10.82
C LEU A 128 13.06 -11.18 9.62
N GLN A 129 12.21 -12.20 9.51
CA GLN A 129 12.16 -13.05 8.33
C GLN A 129 11.17 -12.51 7.32
N LEU A 130 11.67 -12.22 6.12
CA LEU A 130 10.88 -11.73 5.00
C LEU A 130 10.65 -12.86 4.01
N VAL A 131 9.41 -13.29 3.86
CA VAL A 131 9.04 -14.30 2.85
C VAL A 131 8.28 -13.60 1.73
N MET A 132 8.82 -13.66 0.51
CA MET A 132 8.17 -13.17 -0.70
C MET A 132 7.56 -14.34 -1.46
N ASP A 133 6.25 -14.32 -1.60
CA ASP A 133 5.49 -15.26 -2.41
C ASP A 133 4.84 -14.52 -3.59
N SER A 134 4.45 -15.25 -4.63
CA SER A 134 3.72 -14.73 -5.79
C SER A 134 2.38 -14.08 -5.43
N THR A 135 1.82 -14.39 -4.26
CA THR A 135 0.56 -13.87 -3.75
C THR A 135 0.70 -12.66 -2.83
N GLY A 136 1.91 -12.24 -2.49
CA GLY A 136 2.15 -11.08 -1.65
C GLY A 136 3.36 -11.21 -0.73
N LEU A 137 3.59 -10.16 0.03
CA LEU A 137 4.64 -10.07 1.03
C LEU A 137 4.04 -10.36 2.40
N LYS A 138 4.52 -11.42 3.06
CA LYS A 138 4.18 -11.72 4.45
C LYS A 138 5.42 -11.54 5.33
N ILE A 139 5.23 -10.89 6.47
CA ILE A 139 6.26 -10.72 7.48
C ILE A 139 5.91 -11.67 8.63
N PHE A 140 6.80 -12.60 8.93
CA PHE A 140 6.64 -13.56 10.01
C PHE A 140 7.61 -13.25 11.15
N GLY A 141 7.12 -13.33 12.39
CA GLY A 141 7.96 -13.34 13.58
C GLY A 141 8.51 -14.74 13.88
N GLU A 142 9.45 -14.82 14.82
CA GLU A 142 9.99 -16.12 15.29
C GLU A 142 8.84 -16.98 15.89
N GLY A 143 8.65 -18.18 15.34
CA GLY A 143 7.64 -19.15 15.82
C GLY A 143 6.38 -19.29 14.96
N GLU A 144 6.23 -18.52 13.89
CA GLU A 144 5.06 -18.62 12.99
C GLU A 144 5.30 -19.51 11.75
N LEU A 145 6.50 -20.11 11.64
CA LEU A 145 6.84 -21.10 10.63
C LEU A 145 6.74 -22.52 11.26
N ALA A 146 5.54 -23.02 11.43
CA ALA A 146 5.28 -24.41 11.76
C ALA A 146 4.56 -25.11 10.59
#